data_c8085001025ae6722b8be7ed0c9a5c79
#
_entry.id   c8085001025ae6722b8be7ed0c9a5c79
#
_cell.length_a   1.000
_cell.length_b   1.000
_cell.length_c   1.000
_cell.angle_alpha   90.00
_cell.angle_beta   90.00
_cell.angle_gamma   90.00
#
_symmetry.space_group_name_H-M   'P 1'
#
loop_
_entity.id
_entity.type
_entity.pdbx_description
1 polymer ?
#
loop_
_entity_poly.entity_id
_entity_poly.type
_entity_poly.pdbx_seq_one_letter_code
_entity_poly.pdbx_strand_id
1 'polypeptide(L)'
;VPTRDARVSPQANDGLSWNRGLGYPFGMTAIPDFLRIDPDTRRVSLDGRNQAFYSDPNRVYGLLHQHCPTFFWEEQRQWFFTGYDHVNLLLRDRRFGRQILHVASREELGLPEPEAHLANFDLAERHSLLEIEPPEHTRLRTMVNRAFVSRHIEKLRPEITELAERLIDAFDGQGRVELLSAFADIIPVTMIARMIGIPDEMGPQLLKWSHAYVGMYMFKRSREDEHAADKAAGEFAAYVKTLIAERRREPREDLLTHMIHTEHKGQYLTDDELVSTTIVLLNAGHEATVHQIGNSVRVILESGLAPVELFRDEAATERTVEETLRLCAPVHIFQRWALEDAEIDGVSLKRGDKVSLILAAANLDSKKFSDPLTFKPDRQEGQNLSFGAGIHFCIGAPLARLELNTVLPILFRRLPGLKLAGVPTVKDVYHFHGLERLDLVWG
;
A
#
# COMPACT_ATOMS: atom_id res chain seq x y z
N VAL A 1 32.78 -49.31 -34.13
CA VAL A 1 31.98 -49.39 -32.86
C VAL A 1 31.42 -48.03 -32.66
N PRO A 2 30.07 -47.85 -32.72
CA PRO A 2 29.43 -46.53 -32.82
C PRO A 2 29.09 -45.92 -31.46
N THR A 3 29.35 -44.64 -31.35
CA THR A 3 28.92 -43.71 -30.33
C THR A 3 27.41 -43.48 -30.39
N ARG A 4 26.74 -43.64 -29.27
CA ARG A 4 25.30 -43.25 -29.11
C ARG A 4 25.22 -41.81 -28.65
N ASP A 5 24.66 -40.97 -29.50
CA ASP A 5 24.09 -39.65 -29.17
C ASP A 5 22.91 -39.84 -28.23
N ALA A 6 23.01 -39.29 -27.03
CA ALA A 6 21.90 -39.09 -26.13
C ALA A 6 21.27 -37.71 -26.42
N ARG A 7 20.21 -37.67 -27.23
CA ARG A 7 19.35 -36.49 -27.35
C ARG A 7 18.53 -36.35 -26.06
N VAL A 8 18.82 -35.32 -25.32
CA VAL A 8 17.96 -34.84 -24.25
C VAL A 8 16.78 -34.13 -24.92
N SER A 9 15.62 -34.73 -24.85
CA SER A 9 14.36 -34.08 -25.23
C SER A 9 14.04 -32.95 -24.23
N PRO A 10 13.59 -31.78 -24.69
CA PRO A 10 13.09 -30.76 -23.76
C PRO A 10 11.78 -31.28 -23.14
N GLN A 11 11.78 -31.40 -21.81
CA GLN A 11 10.54 -31.59 -21.08
C GLN A 11 9.59 -30.42 -21.38
N ALA A 12 8.40 -30.77 -21.78
CA ALA A 12 7.30 -29.84 -22.03
C ALA A 12 7.06 -28.97 -20.78
N ASN A 13 7.29 -27.69 -20.93
CA ASN A 13 6.72 -26.69 -20.05
C ASN A 13 5.21 -26.85 -20.20
N ASP A 14 4.55 -27.46 -19.23
CA ASP A 14 3.09 -27.38 -19.09
C ASP A 14 2.72 -25.93 -18.89
N GLY A 15 2.44 -25.28 -20.01
CA GLY A 15 2.01 -23.90 -20.06
C GLY A 15 0.75 -23.73 -19.22
N LEU A 16 0.88 -23.08 -18.09
CA LEU A 16 -0.20 -22.35 -17.45
C LEU A 16 -0.65 -21.30 -18.46
N SER A 17 -1.56 -21.69 -19.33
CA SER A 17 -2.29 -20.76 -20.20
C SER A 17 -3.11 -19.85 -19.29
N TRP A 18 -2.62 -18.65 -19.04
CA TRP A 18 -3.40 -17.57 -18.50
C TRP A 18 -4.54 -17.29 -19.49
N ASN A 19 -5.70 -17.80 -19.18
CA ASN A 19 -6.84 -17.80 -20.07
C ASN A 19 -7.45 -16.39 -20.16
N ARG A 20 -7.73 -15.99 -21.37
CA ARG A 20 -8.39 -14.78 -21.80
C ARG A 20 -9.66 -14.51 -20.98
N GLY A 21 -9.61 -13.44 -20.21
CA GLY A 21 -10.66 -12.97 -19.31
C GLY A 21 -10.34 -13.32 -17.86
N LEU A 22 -10.24 -12.29 -16.99
CA LEU A 22 -10.18 -12.43 -15.54
C LEU A 22 -11.48 -13.08 -14.98
N GLY A 23 -11.82 -14.24 -15.48
CA GLY A 23 -12.78 -15.15 -14.92
C GLY A 23 -12.00 -16.34 -14.38
N TYR A 24 -11.54 -16.25 -13.12
CA TYR A 24 -11.19 -17.48 -12.41
C TYR A 24 -12.43 -18.35 -12.39
N PRO A 25 -12.41 -19.59 -12.95
CA PRO A 25 -13.56 -20.44 -12.80
C PRO A 25 -13.82 -20.62 -11.31
N PHE A 26 -15.01 -20.24 -10.84
CA PHE A 26 -15.57 -20.70 -9.59
C PHE A 26 -15.55 -22.23 -9.63
N GLY A 27 -14.47 -22.88 -9.16
CA GLY A 27 -14.33 -24.32 -9.30
C GLY A 27 -13.01 -24.90 -8.80
N MET A 28 -12.07 -24.12 -8.31
CA MET A 28 -10.90 -24.69 -7.67
C MET A 28 -11.16 -24.91 -6.17
N THR A 29 -11.81 -26.04 -5.87
CA THR A 29 -12.10 -26.51 -4.50
C THR A 29 -10.89 -27.09 -3.77
N ALA A 30 -9.75 -27.26 -4.42
CA ALA A 30 -8.58 -27.86 -3.82
C ALA A 30 -7.75 -26.80 -3.06
N ILE A 31 -7.61 -27.00 -1.76
CA ILE A 31 -6.69 -26.25 -0.92
C ILE A 31 -5.27 -26.61 -1.34
N PRO A 32 -4.38 -25.62 -1.68
CA PRO A 32 -3.00 -25.91 -2.05
C PRO A 32 -2.20 -26.53 -0.89
N ASP A 33 -1.19 -27.33 -1.18
CA ASP A 33 -0.38 -28.04 -0.18
C ASP A 33 0.34 -27.11 0.83
N PHE A 34 0.59 -25.85 0.42
CA PHE A 34 1.22 -24.83 1.28
C PHE A 34 0.23 -24.13 2.22
N LEU A 35 -1.07 -24.42 2.14
CA LEU A 35 -2.14 -23.85 2.95
C LEU A 35 -2.89 -24.98 3.67
N ARG A 36 -3.00 -24.89 4.98
CA ARG A 36 -3.86 -25.75 5.79
C ARG A 36 -4.90 -24.90 6.49
N ILE A 37 -6.16 -25.28 6.38
CA ILE A 37 -7.30 -24.62 7.02
C ILE A 37 -8.02 -25.67 7.87
N ASP A 38 -8.17 -25.39 9.15
CA ASP A 38 -9.02 -26.14 10.07
C ASP A 38 -10.21 -25.25 10.48
N PRO A 39 -11.38 -25.41 9.86
CA PRO A 39 -12.55 -24.60 10.16
C PRO A 39 -13.11 -24.80 11.58
N ASP A 40 -12.95 -26.01 12.16
CA ASP A 40 -13.50 -26.34 13.45
C ASP A 40 -12.76 -25.61 14.59
N THR A 41 -11.44 -25.52 14.48
CA THR A 41 -10.59 -24.79 15.43
C THR A 41 -10.27 -23.37 14.99
N ARG A 42 -10.69 -22.98 13.80
CA ARG A 42 -10.36 -21.69 13.14
C ARG A 42 -8.84 -21.46 13.06
N ARG A 43 -8.06 -22.50 12.79
CA ARG A 43 -6.62 -22.40 12.63
C ARG A 43 -6.21 -22.49 11.19
N VAL A 44 -5.26 -21.62 10.81
CA VAL A 44 -4.67 -21.60 9.46
C VAL A 44 -3.16 -21.65 9.61
N SER A 45 -2.53 -22.56 8.87
CA SER A 45 -1.08 -22.60 8.67
C SER A 45 -0.76 -22.25 7.22
N LEU A 46 0.03 -21.20 7.03
CA LEU A 46 0.41 -20.65 5.74
C LEU A 46 1.78 -20.01 5.84
N ASP A 47 2.76 -20.47 5.05
CA ASP A 47 4.00 -19.72 4.89
C ASP A 47 3.76 -18.48 4.01
N GLY A 48 3.73 -17.32 4.64
CA GLY A 48 3.52 -16.03 3.96
C GLY A 48 4.60 -15.67 2.92
N ARG A 49 5.74 -16.38 2.92
CA ARG A 49 6.81 -16.25 1.94
C ARG A 49 6.76 -17.29 0.81
N ASN A 50 5.74 -18.13 0.80
CA ASN A 50 5.55 -19.06 -0.29
C ASN A 50 5.28 -18.29 -1.59
N GLN A 51 6.08 -18.53 -2.63
CA GLN A 51 5.97 -17.82 -3.90
C GLN A 51 4.58 -17.93 -4.52
N ALA A 52 3.95 -19.10 -4.44
CA ALA A 52 2.60 -19.29 -4.98
C ALA A 52 1.54 -18.46 -4.22
N PHE A 53 1.80 -18.16 -2.94
CA PHE A 53 0.93 -17.27 -2.14
C PHE A 53 1.14 -15.80 -2.52
N TYR A 54 2.37 -15.27 -2.40
CA TYR A 54 2.56 -13.84 -2.62
C TYR A 54 2.43 -13.44 -4.11
N SER A 55 2.56 -14.36 -5.05
CA SER A 55 2.29 -14.09 -6.47
C SER A 55 0.80 -13.98 -6.80
N ASP A 56 -0.07 -14.71 -6.08
CA ASP A 56 -1.52 -14.67 -6.25
C ASP A 56 -2.24 -14.87 -4.89
N PRO A 57 -2.20 -13.88 -4.00
CA PRO A 57 -2.84 -13.98 -2.70
C PRO A 57 -4.37 -14.02 -2.79
N ASN A 58 -4.96 -13.49 -3.87
CA ASN A 58 -6.41 -13.42 -4.05
C ASN A 58 -7.07 -14.80 -4.06
N ARG A 59 -6.37 -15.80 -4.60
CA ARG A 59 -6.81 -17.20 -4.55
C ARG A 59 -6.93 -17.71 -3.10
N VAL A 60 -5.93 -17.42 -2.26
CA VAL A 60 -5.94 -17.81 -0.86
C VAL A 60 -7.05 -17.07 -0.10
N TYR A 61 -7.25 -15.78 -0.37
CA TYR A 61 -8.33 -15.00 0.23
C TYR A 61 -9.72 -15.59 -0.09
N GLY A 62 -9.93 -16.02 -1.32
CA GLY A 62 -11.18 -16.72 -1.70
C GLY A 62 -11.41 -18.00 -0.89
N LEU A 63 -10.38 -18.83 -0.68
CA LEU A 63 -10.46 -20.03 0.16
C LEU A 63 -10.70 -19.68 1.64
N LEU A 64 -10.05 -18.65 2.17
CA LEU A 64 -10.27 -18.19 3.54
C LEU A 64 -11.70 -17.69 3.74
N HIS A 65 -12.27 -16.92 2.80
CA HIS A 65 -13.67 -16.49 2.86
C HIS A 65 -14.64 -17.67 2.87
N GLN A 66 -14.33 -18.69 2.08
CA GLN A 66 -15.20 -19.87 1.96
C GLN A 66 -15.16 -20.74 3.22
N HIS A 67 -13.99 -20.93 3.82
CA HIS A 67 -13.78 -21.94 4.87
C HIS A 67 -13.60 -21.34 6.26
N CYS A 68 -12.90 -20.21 6.38
CA CYS A 68 -12.54 -19.64 7.67
C CYS A 68 -12.22 -18.14 7.57
N PRO A 69 -13.21 -17.24 7.45
CA PRO A 69 -12.98 -15.80 7.24
C PRO A 69 -12.38 -15.09 8.46
N THR A 70 -12.48 -15.69 9.65
CA THR A 70 -11.83 -15.25 10.88
C THR A 70 -11.02 -16.43 11.43
N PHE A 71 -9.69 -16.28 11.51
CA PHE A 71 -8.81 -17.39 11.84
C PHE A 71 -7.60 -16.95 12.65
N PHE A 72 -7.03 -17.91 13.39
CA PHE A 72 -5.73 -17.78 14.03
C PHE A 72 -4.64 -18.28 13.08
N TRP A 73 -3.76 -17.35 12.63
CA TRP A 73 -2.63 -17.71 11.76
C TRP A 73 -1.46 -18.22 12.64
N GLU A 74 -1.15 -19.50 12.52
CA GLU A 74 -0.21 -20.16 13.43
C GLU A 74 1.19 -19.59 13.41
N GLU A 75 1.74 -19.29 12.23
CA GLU A 75 3.07 -18.73 12.04
C GLU A 75 3.18 -17.29 12.53
N GLN A 76 2.08 -16.52 12.49
CA GLN A 76 1.99 -15.15 12.99
C GLN A 76 1.54 -15.05 14.46
N ARG A 77 0.99 -16.15 15.02
CA ARG A 77 0.51 -16.26 16.39
C ARG A 77 -0.51 -15.18 16.78
N GLN A 78 -1.41 -14.83 15.86
CA GLN A 78 -2.44 -13.82 16.09
C GLN A 78 -3.69 -14.09 15.24
N TRP A 79 -4.80 -13.43 15.61
CA TRP A 79 -6.06 -13.52 14.89
C TRP A 79 -6.07 -12.61 13.68
N PHE A 80 -6.61 -13.13 12.58
CA PHE A 80 -6.79 -12.45 11.31
C PHE A 80 -8.26 -12.39 10.93
N PHE A 81 -8.66 -11.25 10.35
CA PHE A 81 -9.99 -11.01 9.84
C PHE A 81 -9.91 -10.68 8.36
N THR A 82 -10.73 -11.36 7.53
CA THR A 82 -10.77 -11.16 6.07
C THR A 82 -12.13 -10.66 5.58
N GLY A 83 -13.22 -10.95 6.31
CA GLY A 83 -14.57 -10.53 5.93
C GLY A 83 -14.74 -9.02 5.99
N TYR A 84 -15.41 -8.43 4.97
CA TYR A 84 -15.58 -6.99 4.82
C TYR A 84 -16.16 -6.32 6.07
N ASP A 85 -17.26 -6.86 6.61
CA ASP A 85 -17.95 -6.24 7.75
C ASP A 85 -17.08 -6.22 9.01
N HIS A 86 -16.36 -7.31 9.31
CA HIS A 86 -15.48 -7.37 10.47
C HIS A 86 -14.25 -6.47 10.30
N VAL A 87 -13.64 -6.44 9.12
CA VAL A 87 -12.51 -5.53 8.85
C VAL A 87 -12.96 -4.07 8.95
N ASN A 88 -14.08 -3.70 8.34
CA ASN A 88 -14.62 -2.34 8.42
C ASN A 88 -15.03 -1.95 9.85
N LEU A 89 -15.61 -2.87 10.62
CA LEU A 89 -15.92 -2.67 12.04
C LEU A 89 -14.65 -2.37 12.83
N LEU A 90 -13.65 -3.26 12.77
CA LEU A 90 -12.40 -3.17 13.55
C LEU A 90 -11.56 -1.94 13.18
N LEU A 91 -11.64 -1.47 11.94
CA LEU A 91 -11.00 -0.21 11.53
C LEU A 91 -11.62 1.03 12.17
N ARG A 92 -12.87 0.94 12.66
CA ARG A 92 -13.65 2.05 13.23
C ARG A 92 -13.85 1.95 14.74
N ASP A 93 -13.71 0.75 15.28
CA ASP A 93 -13.94 0.47 16.70
C ASP A 93 -12.79 1.03 17.55
N ARG A 94 -13.12 1.97 18.45
CA ARG A 94 -12.15 2.63 19.31
C ARG A 94 -11.56 1.74 20.41
N ARG A 95 -12.07 0.54 20.59
CA ARG A 95 -11.48 -0.48 21.43
C ARG A 95 -10.23 -1.10 20.82
N PHE A 96 -9.96 -0.76 19.54
CA PHE A 96 -8.81 -1.25 18.78
C PHE A 96 -7.98 -0.09 18.26
N GLY A 97 -6.71 -0.03 18.68
CA GLY A 97 -5.78 1.05 18.35
C GLY A 97 -4.57 0.57 17.55
N ARG A 98 -3.83 1.53 17.00
CA ARG A 98 -2.55 1.27 16.33
C ARG A 98 -1.43 1.01 17.32
N GLN A 99 -1.45 1.70 18.45
CA GLN A 99 -0.54 1.50 19.57
C GLN A 99 -1.31 1.18 20.85
N ILE A 100 -0.61 0.64 21.85
CA ILE A 100 -1.17 0.26 23.13
C ILE A 100 -0.50 0.96 24.32
N LEU A 101 0.69 1.52 24.14
CA LEU A 101 1.48 2.10 25.22
C LEU A 101 0.89 3.36 25.87
N HIS A 102 -0.19 3.90 25.30
CA HIS A 102 -0.96 4.98 25.92
C HIS A 102 -1.98 4.49 26.95
N VAL A 103 -2.27 3.16 27.00
CA VAL A 103 -3.21 2.55 27.93
C VAL A 103 -2.61 1.44 28.81
N ALA A 104 -1.42 0.93 28.46
CA ALA A 104 -0.72 -0.12 29.21
C ALA A 104 0.80 0.06 29.10
N SER A 105 1.53 -0.28 30.16
CA SER A 105 2.99 -0.21 30.13
C SER A 105 3.63 -1.41 29.41
N ARG A 106 4.90 -1.26 29.03
CA ARG A 106 5.68 -2.39 28.45
C ARG A 106 5.78 -3.56 29.39
N GLU A 107 5.94 -3.30 30.70
CA GLU A 107 6.03 -4.32 31.75
C GLU A 107 4.74 -5.11 31.85
N GLU A 108 3.57 -4.45 31.91
CA GLU A 108 2.25 -5.11 31.93
C GLU A 108 2.01 -6.02 30.73
N LEU A 109 2.54 -5.65 29.56
CA LEU A 109 2.37 -6.37 28.30
C LEU A 109 3.48 -7.38 28.01
N GLY A 110 4.52 -7.44 28.86
CA GLY A 110 5.70 -8.28 28.61
C GLY A 110 6.46 -7.89 27.33
N LEU A 111 6.38 -6.63 26.91
CA LEU A 111 7.07 -6.15 25.72
C LEU A 111 8.54 -5.82 26.04
N PRO A 112 9.47 -6.11 25.11
CA PRO A 112 10.88 -5.80 25.32
C PRO A 112 11.10 -4.28 25.38
N GLU A 113 12.20 -3.89 26.04
CA GLU A 113 12.66 -2.51 25.98
C GLU A 113 13.01 -2.10 24.55
N PRO A 114 12.90 -0.79 24.20
CA PRO A 114 13.34 -0.27 22.91
C PRO A 114 14.81 -0.61 22.64
N GLU A 115 15.10 -1.03 21.42
CA GLU A 115 16.46 -1.39 21.05
C GLU A 115 17.30 -0.14 20.77
N ALA A 116 18.39 0.04 21.52
CA ALA A 116 19.21 1.26 21.46
C ALA A 116 19.74 1.60 20.05
N HIS A 117 19.89 0.59 19.17
CA HIS A 117 20.35 0.80 17.80
C HIS A 117 19.24 1.34 16.86
N LEU A 118 17.97 1.44 17.33
CA LEU A 118 16.84 2.01 16.60
C LEU A 118 16.42 3.39 17.10
N ALA A 119 17.30 4.09 17.82
CA ALA A 119 16.99 5.35 18.49
C ALA A 119 16.51 6.46 17.54
N ASN A 120 17.09 6.57 16.33
CA ASN A 120 16.67 7.56 15.33
C ASN A 120 15.33 7.15 14.70
N PHE A 121 15.15 5.87 14.41
CA PHE A 121 13.90 5.35 13.88
C PHE A 121 12.75 5.55 14.87
N ASP A 122 12.94 5.18 16.14
CA ASP A 122 11.94 5.34 17.20
C ASP A 122 11.60 6.83 17.44
N LEU A 123 12.58 7.72 17.30
CA LEU A 123 12.35 9.16 17.40
C LEU A 123 11.50 9.67 16.22
N ALA A 124 11.77 9.20 15.00
CA ALA A 124 10.99 9.55 13.81
C ALA A 124 9.56 9.01 13.87
N GLU A 125 9.34 7.81 14.45
CA GLU A 125 8.02 7.21 14.60
C GLU A 125 7.22 7.76 15.80
N ARG A 126 7.85 8.47 16.74
CA ARG A 126 7.21 8.88 18.01
C ARG A 126 5.89 9.62 17.82
N HIS A 127 5.79 10.49 16.81
CA HIS A 127 4.59 11.27 16.49
C HIS A 127 4.01 10.90 15.12
N SER A 128 4.29 9.68 14.65
CA SER A 128 3.77 9.17 13.38
C SER A 128 2.25 9.08 13.41
N LEU A 129 1.58 9.78 12.48
CA LEU A 129 0.12 9.72 12.31
C LEU A 129 -0.40 8.31 11.99
N LEU A 130 0.47 7.38 11.61
CA LEU A 130 0.12 5.98 11.40
C LEU A 130 -0.02 5.22 12.71
N GLU A 131 0.70 5.62 13.76
CA GLU A 131 0.85 4.83 14.98
C GLU A 131 0.22 5.47 16.22
N ILE A 132 0.19 6.81 16.32
CA ILE A 132 -0.36 7.50 17.50
C ILE A 132 -1.89 7.39 17.60
N GLU A 133 -2.41 7.53 18.83
CA GLU A 133 -3.85 7.47 19.14
C GLU A 133 -4.38 8.80 19.71
N PRO A 134 -5.72 9.01 19.76
CA PRO A 134 -6.28 10.17 20.44
C PRO A 134 -5.86 10.26 21.92
N PRO A 135 -5.65 11.48 22.46
CA PRO A 135 -5.98 12.78 21.87
C PRO A 135 -4.91 13.35 20.90
N GLU A 136 -3.68 12.85 20.94
CA GLU A 136 -2.56 13.35 20.14
C GLU A 136 -2.85 13.22 18.64
N HIS A 137 -3.24 12.00 18.18
CA HIS A 137 -3.62 11.77 16.80
C HIS A 137 -4.66 12.80 16.32
N THR A 138 -5.71 13.04 17.09
CA THR A 138 -6.78 13.97 16.70
C THR A 138 -6.24 15.37 16.49
N ARG A 139 -5.33 15.84 17.36
CA ARG A 139 -4.72 17.16 17.28
C ARG A 139 -3.83 17.28 16.03
N LEU A 140 -2.88 16.37 15.87
CA LEU A 140 -1.96 16.39 14.73
C LEU A 140 -2.73 16.22 13.41
N ARG A 141 -3.63 15.23 13.35
CA ARG A 141 -4.45 14.97 12.18
C ARG A 141 -5.27 16.18 11.74
N THR A 142 -5.84 16.92 12.69
CA THR A 142 -6.62 18.13 12.40
C THR A 142 -5.76 19.19 11.72
N MET A 143 -4.53 19.38 12.18
CA MET A 143 -3.61 20.36 11.60
C MET A 143 -3.18 19.97 10.18
N VAL A 144 -2.82 18.70 9.99
CA VAL A 144 -2.35 18.20 8.69
C VAL A 144 -3.50 18.13 7.67
N ASN A 145 -4.72 17.70 8.08
CA ASN A 145 -5.88 17.62 7.18
C ASN A 145 -6.21 18.96 6.49
N ARG A 146 -5.93 20.09 7.13
CA ARG A 146 -6.17 21.42 6.53
C ARG A 146 -5.34 21.65 5.26
N ALA A 147 -4.17 21.01 5.19
CA ALA A 147 -3.32 21.08 4.01
C ALA A 147 -3.74 20.10 2.90
N PHE A 148 -4.35 18.98 3.25
CA PHE A 148 -4.88 17.97 2.34
C PHE A 148 -6.34 18.22 1.88
N VAL A 149 -6.80 19.48 1.93
CA VAL A 149 -8.12 19.83 1.40
C VAL A 149 -8.15 19.59 -0.11
N SER A 150 -9.17 18.86 -0.59
CA SER A 150 -9.33 18.45 -2.00
C SER A 150 -9.08 19.57 -3.01
N ARG A 151 -9.50 20.81 -2.70
CA ARG A 151 -9.27 21.97 -3.59
C ARG A 151 -7.79 22.31 -3.77
N HIS A 152 -6.93 22.06 -2.77
CA HIS A 152 -5.49 22.27 -2.90
C HIS A 152 -4.86 21.12 -3.70
N ILE A 153 -5.34 19.91 -3.50
CA ILE A 153 -4.90 18.72 -4.23
C ILE A 153 -5.21 18.85 -5.73
N GLU A 154 -6.41 19.28 -6.10
CA GLU A 154 -6.78 19.47 -7.53
C GLU A 154 -5.87 20.44 -8.29
N LYS A 155 -5.27 21.40 -7.62
CA LYS A 155 -4.30 22.33 -8.23
C LYS A 155 -3.03 21.62 -8.73
N LEU A 156 -2.74 20.40 -8.24
CA LEU A 156 -1.58 19.60 -8.68
C LEU A 156 -1.82 18.88 -10.00
N ARG A 157 -3.05 18.79 -10.49
CA ARG A 157 -3.40 18.08 -11.75
C ARG A 157 -2.56 18.54 -12.96
N PRO A 158 -2.35 19.85 -13.21
CA PRO A 158 -1.48 20.30 -14.30
C PRO A 158 -0.04 19.80 -14.14
N GLU A 159 0.51 19.84 -12.94
CA GLU A 159 1.89 19.39 -12.67
C GLU A 159 2.04 17.87 -12.84
N ILE A 160 1.05 17.08 -12.37
CA ILE A 160 1.01 15.62 -12.60
C ILE A 160 0.94 15.33 -14.09
N THR A 161 0.11 16.09 -14.83
CA THR A 161 -0.04 15.94 -16.28
C THR A 161 1.28 16.21 -17.00
N GLU A 162 1.90 17.36 -16.72
CA GLU A 162 3.19 17.75 -17.32
C GLU A 162 4.29 16.72 -17.03
N LEU A 163 4.38 16.26 -15.77
CA LEU A 163 5.35 15.25 -15.38
C LEU A 163 5.11 13.93 -16.13
N ALA A 164 3.86 13.45 -16.18
CA ALA A 164 3.50 12.21 -16.86
C ALA A 164 3.82 12.28 -18.38
N GLU A 165 3.44 13.37 -19.04
CA GLU A 165 3.73 13.58 -20.48
C GLU A 165 5.24 13.59 -20.74
N ARG A 166 6.01 14.35 -19.95
CA ARG A 166 7.48 14.42 -20.06
C ARG A 166 8.16 13.07 -19.87
N LEU A 167 7.69 12.26 -18.90
CA LEU A 167 8.25 10.92 -18.65
C LEU A 167 7.95 9.99 -19.83
N ILE A 168 6.75 10.06 -20.40
CA ILE A 168 6.39 9.27 -21.59
C ILE A 168 7.21 9.70 -22.80
N ASP A 169 7.42 11.00 -23.03
CA ASP A 169 8.24 11.53 -24.13
C ASP A 169 9.67 10.95 -24.11
N ALA A 170 10.20 10.59 -22.94
CA ALA A 170 11.52 10.01 -22.81
C ALA A 170 11.63 8.57 -23.35
N PHE A 171 10.52 7.86 -23.50
CA PHE A 171 10.54 6.46 -23.94
C PHE A 171 9.54 6.08 -25.05
N ASP A 172 8.59 6.95 -25.44
CA ASP A 172 7.52 6.61 -26.38
C ASP A 172 8.04 6.13 -27.76
N GLY A 173 9.16 6.67 -28.22
CA GLY A 173 9.82 6.25 -29.46
C GLY A 173 10.56 4.90 -29.40
N GLN A 174 10.66 4.27 -28.23
CA GLN A 174 11.44 3.04 -28.06
C GLN A 174 10.63 1.75 -28.30
N GLY A 175 9.30 1.82 -28.35
CA GLY A 175 8.40 0.69 -28.54
C GLY A 175 8.34 -0.27 -27.35
N ARG A 176 9.11 -0.01 -26.28
CA ARG A 176 9.17 -0.80 -25.04
C ARG A 176 9.62 0.03 -23.86
N VAL A 177 9.19 -0.34 -22.66
CA VAL A 177 9.61 0.30 -21.41
C VAL A 177 9.50 -0.68 -20.21
N GLU A 178 10.37 -0.50 -19.21
CA GLU A 178 10.13 -0.98 -17.85
C GLU A 178 9.39 0.13 -17.11
N LEU A 179 8.08 -0.08 -16.87
CA LEU A 179 7.18 0.99 -16.45
C LEU A 179 7.44 1.50 -15.04
N LEU A 180 7.87 0.63 -14.12
CA LEU A 180 8.01 1.04 -12.72
C LEU A 180 9.11 2.09 -12.61
N SER A 181 10.32 1.76 -13.01
CA SER A 181 11.48 2.66 -12.91
C SER A 181 11.39 3.89 -13.83
N ALA A 182 10.78 3.75 -15.02
CA ALA A 182 10.68 4.86 -15.97
C ALA A 182 9.52 5.83 -15.68
N PHE A 183 8.52 5.41 -14.90
CA PHE A 183 7.27 6.17 -14.75
C PHE A 183 6.69 6.10 -13.34
N ALA A 184 6.37 4.89 -12.83
CA ALA A 184 5.59 4.75 -11.62
C ALA A 184 6.34 5.20 -10.35
N ASP A 185 7.66 4.93 -10.25
CA ASP A 185 8.49 5.32 -9.10
C ASP A 185 8.66 6.85 -9.01
N ILE A 186 8.66 7.52 -10.15
CA ILE A 186 9.02 8.94 -10.23
C ILE A 186 7.84 9.84 -9.85
N ILE A 187 6.63 9.52 -10.30
CA ILE A 187 5.48 10.43 -10.16
C ILE A 187 5.12 10.67 -8.70
N PRO A 188 4.80 9.66 -7.87
CA PRO A 188 4.34 9.91 -6.52
C PRO A 188 5.39 10.57 -5.63
N VAL A 189 6.66 10.16 -5.74
CA VAL A 189 7.74 10.75 -4.94
C VAL A 189 7.96 12.22 -5.31
N THR A 190 7.89 12.56 -6.61
CA THR A 190 8.02 13.94 -7.06
C THR A 190 6.86 14.79 -6.56
N MET A 191 5.62 14.29 -6.68
CA MET A 191 4.44 15.06 -6.28
C MET A 191 4.36 15.30 -4.78
N ILE A 192 4.62 14.28 -3.95
CA ILE A 192 4.63 14.48 -2.49
C ILE A 192 5.81 15.37 -2.05
N ALA A 193 6.98 15.26 -2.69
CA ALA A 193 8.13 16.11 -2.41
C ALA A 193 7.82 17.58 -2.72
N ARG A 194 7.27 17.89 -3.91
CA ARG A 194 6.86 19.24 -4.30
C ARG A 194 5.80 19.81 -3.36
N MET A 195 4.80 19.00 -3.00
CA MET A 195 3.76 19.43 -2.07
C MET A 195 4.33 19.81 -0.70
N ILE A 196 5.33 19.07 -0.19
CA ILE A 196 6.02 19.38 1.06
C ILE A 196 6.94 20.60 0.91
N GLY A 197 7.40 20.90 -0.30
CA GLY A 197 8.36 21.97 -0.62
C GLY A 197 9.80 21.47 -0.71
N ILE A 198 10.01 20.20 -1.04
CA ILE A 198 11.32 19.58 -1.24
C ILE A 198 11.68 19.67 -2.74
N PRO A 199 12.90 20.09 -3.12
CA PRO A 199 13.32 20.17 -4.52
C PRO A 199 13.36 18.79 -5.22
N ASP A 200 13.04 18.76 -6.52
CA ASP A 200 12.98 17.52 -7.33
C ASP A 200 14.32 16.75 -7.33
N GLU A 201 15.45 17.46 -7.25
CA GLU A 201 16.81 16.88 -7.22
C GLU A 201 17.03 15.95 -6.03
N MET A 202 16.24 16.10 -4.96
CA MET A 202 16.25 15.22 -3.80
C MET A 202 15.54 13.89 -4.03
N GLY A 203 14.77 13.73 -5.11
CA GLY A 203 13.99 12.53 -5.41
C GLY A 203 14.75 11.21 -5.22
N PRO A 204 15.94 11.01 -5.82
CA PRO A 204 16.71 9.78 -5.64
C PRO A 204 17.14 9.54 -4.17
N GLN A 205 17.45 10.60 -3.42
CA GLN A 205 17.82 10.46 -2.01
C GLN A 205 16.60 10.16 -1.13
N LEU A 206 15.44 10.75 -1.44
CA LEU A 206 14.19 10.48 -0.75
C LEU A 206 13.77 9.02 -0.93
N LEU A 207 13.84 8.49 -2.15
CA LEU A 207 13.58 7.07 -2.44
C LEU A 207 14.52 6.16 -1.65
N LYS A 208 15.82 6.49 -1.60
CA LYS A 208 16.79 5.70 -0.84
C LYS A 208 16.46 5.66 0.65
N TRP A 209 16.14 6.81 1.27
CA TRP A 209 15.74 6.86 2.67
C TRP A 209 14.44 6.09 2.91
N SER A 210 13.45 6.29 2.06
CA SER A 210 12.15 5.65 2.20
C SER A 210 12.24 4.13 2.08
N HIS A 211 12.92 3.59 1.08
CA HIS A 211 13.09 2.14 0.93
C HIS A 211 13.75 1.51 2.16
N ALA A 212 14.81 2.16 2.70
CA ALA A 212 15.44 1.67 3.93
C ALA A 212 14.48 1.74 5.13
N TYR A 213 13.74 2.86 5.26
CA TYR A 213 12.79 3.08 6.35
C TYR A 213 11.64 2.07 6.32
N VAL A 214 11.02 1.88 5.15
CA VAL A 214 9.88 0.96 4.94
C VAL A 214 10.29 -0.50 5.13
N GLY A 215 11.58 -0.82 4.99
CA GLY A 215 12.14 -2.14 5.35
C GLY A 215 11.78 -2.60 6.76
N MET A 216 11.55 -1.66 7.69
CA MET A 216 11.11 -1.97 9.07
C MET A 216 9.72 -2.59 9.17
N TYR A 217 8.86 -2.42 8.16
CA TYR A 217 7.50 -3.00 8.15
C TYR A 217 7.43 -4.41 7.54
N MET A 218 8.59 -4.97 7.11
CA MET A 218 8.65 -6.32 6.57
C MET A 218 8.50 -7.40 7.66
N PHE A 219 7.88 -8.53 7.33
CA PHE A 219 7.72 -9.66 8.28
C PHE A 219 9.04 -10.23 8.80
N LYS A 220 10.07 -10.22 7.96
CA LYS A 220 11.43 -10.59 8.38
C LYS A 220 12.37 -9.48 7.94
N ARG A 221 13.02 -8.89 8.90
CA ARG A 221 14.11 -7.93 8.68
C ARG A 221 15.38 -8.45 9.36
N SER A 222 16.49 -8.22 8.74
CA SER A 222 17.81 -8.50 9.30
C SER A 222 18.26 -7.35 10.19
N ARG A 223 19.30 -7.59 10.99
CA ARG A 223 19.96 -6.52 11.77
C ARG A 223 20.57 -5.44 10.87
N GLU A 224 20.98 -5.81 9.68
CA GLU A 224 21.48 -4.87 8.66
C GLU A 224 20.37 -3.95 8.15
N ASP A 225 19.18 -4.48 7.90
CA ASP A 225 18.01 -3.70 7.52
C ASP A 225 17.63 -2.71 8.63
N GLU A 226 17.67 -3.13 9.89
CA GLU A 226 17.41 -2.28 11.04
C GLU A 226 18.42 -1.12 11.15
N HIS A 227 19.70 -1.38 10.99
CA HIS A 227 20.73 -0.33 10.99
C HIS A 227 20.58 0.61 9.78
N ALA A 228 20.23 0.08 8.61
CA ALA A 228 19.98 0.91 7.42
C ALA A 228 18.79 1.84 7.64
N ALA A 229 17.71 1.34 8.23
CA ALA A 229 16.52 2.11 8.54
C ALA A 229 16.77 3.20 9.59
N ASP A 230 17.49 2.88 10.68
CA ASP A 230 17.85 3.86 11.72
C ASP A 230 18.72 4.98 11.17
N LYS A 231 19.73 4.62 10.36
CA LYS A 231 20.58 5.61 9.68
C LYS A 231 19.76 6.51 8.75
N ALA A 232 18.89 5.91 7.92
CA ALA A 232 18.02 6.66 7.01
C ALA A 232 17.09 7.61 7.78
N ALA A 233 16.49 7.16 8.88
CA ALA A 233 15.65 7.97 9.75
C ALA A 233 16.41 9.19 10.32
N GLY A 234 17.64 8.99 10.79
CA GLY A 234 18.48 10.05 11.31
C GLY A 234 18.88 11.09 10.26
N GLU A 235 19.31 10.64 9.07
CA GLU A 235 19.67 11.51 7.94
C GLU A 235 18.45 12.30 7.46
N PHE A 236 17.30 11.64 7.32
CA PHE A 236 16.06 12.28 6.88
C PHE A 236 15.58 13.32 7.91
N ALA A 237 15.58 12.98 9.20
CA ALA A 237 15.22 13.92 10.27
C ALA A 237 16.12 15.16 10.29
N ALA A 238 17.43 15.00 10.10
CA ALA A 238 18.37 16.10 10.01
C ALA A 238 18.07 17.03 8.81
N TYR A 239 17.76 16.45 7.66
CA TYR A 239 17.36 17.19 6.46
C TYR A 239 16.07 17.99 6.68
N VAL A 240 15.02 17.34 7.23
CA VAL A 240 13.74 18.01 7.53
C VAL A 240 13.92 19.16 8.52
N LYS A 241 14.75 19.00 9.57
CA LYS A 241 15.08 20.09 10.50
C LYS A 241 15.69 21.29 9.79
N THR A 242 16.54 21.06 8.79
CA THR A 242 17.11 22.13 7.96
C THR A 242 16.01 22.88 7.18
N LEU A 243 15.08 22.13 6.56
CA LEU A 243 13.94 22.72 5.84
C LEU A 243 13.02 23.52 6.79
N ILE A 244 12.72 23.01 7.98
CA ILE A 244 11.91 23.73 8.98
C ILE A 244 12.57 25.08 9.33
N ALA A 245 13.88 25.08 9.57
CA ALA A 245 14.61 26.31 9.87
C ALA A 245 14.60 27.30 8.69
N GLU A 246 14.69 26.80 7.45
CA GLU A 246 14.58 27.62 6.25
C GLU A 246 13.18 28.22 6.12
N ARG A 247 12.10 27.41 6.23
CA ARG A 247 10.71 27.87 6.07
C ARG A 247 10.26 28.83 7.17
N ARG A 248 10.83 28.77 8.34
CA ARG A 248 10.61 29.78 9.40
C ARG A 248 11.20 31.13 9.05
N ARG A 249 12.34 31.16 8.34
CA ARG A 249 12.97 32.40 7.88
C ARG A 249 12.35 32.93 6.59
N GLU A 250 12.00 32.01 5.68
CA GLU A 250 11.48 32.31 4.35
C GLU A 250 10.27 31.40 4.07
N PRO A 251 9.06 31.77 4.51
CA PRO A 251 7.85 31.02 4.24
C PRO A 251 7.57 30.89 2.72
N ARG A 252 7.08 29.70 2.30
CA ARG A 252 6.71 29.41 0.90
C ARG A 252 5.30 28.86 0.83
N GLU A 253 4.74 28.77 -0.37
CA GLU A 253 3.44 28.14 -0.63
C GLU A 253 3.59 26.60 -0.67
N ASP A 254 3.95 25.98 0.47
CA ASP A 254 4.13 24.55 0.59
C ASP A 254 3.51 24.00 1.90
N LEU A 255 3.33 22.68 1.95
CA LEU A 255 2.72 21.99 3.08
C LEU A 255 3.55 22.18 4.37
N LEU A 256 4.87 22.18 4.28
CA LEU A 256 5.73 22.35 5.46
C LEU A 256 5.55 23.73 6.08
N THR A 257 5.55 24.78 5.27
CA THR A 257 5.24 26.15 5.73
C THR A 257 3.87 26.23 6.38
N HIS A 258 2.86 25.60 5.73
CA HIS A 258 1.51 25.54 6.26
C HIS A 258 1.45 24.85 7.63
N MET A 259 2.11 23.68 7.78
CA MET A 259 2.17 22.97 9.06
C MET A 259 2.88 23.78 10.16
N ILE A 260 3.97 24.48 9.84
CA ILE A 260 4.69 25.33 10.78
C ILE A 260 3.79 26.43 11.36
N HIS A 261 2.91 27.02 10.53
CA HIS A 261 2.05 28.14 10.92
C HIS A 261 0.63 27.76 11.33
N THR A 262 0.28 26.48 11.21
CA THR A 262 -1.06 26.01 11.59
C THR A 262 -1.20 25.95 13.12
N GLU A 263 -2.19 26.64 13.62
CA GLU A 263 -2.55 26.65 15.04
C GLU A 263 -3.85 25.87 15.27
N HIS A 264 -3.89 25.10 16.35
CA HIS A 264 -5.11 24.47 16.86
C HIS A 264 -5.22 24.65 18.37
N LYS A 265 -6.25 25.38 18.82
CA LYS A 265 -6.53 25.67 20.25
C LYS A 265 -5.32 26.30 20.99
N GLY A 266 -4.63 27.24 20.36
CA GLY A 266 -3.45 27.92 20.92
C GLY A 266 -2.15 27.12 20.85
N GLN A 267 -2.15 25.95 20.16
CA GLN A 267 -0.97 25.08 20.02
C GLN A 267 -0.49 25.02 18.58
N TYR A 268 0.81 25.01 18.41
CA TYR A 268 1.50 24.76 17.14
C TYR A 268 2.14 23.37 17.17
N LEU A 269 2.54 22.85 16.00
CA LEU A 269 3.37 21.64 15.94
C LEU A 269 4.76 21.94 16.47
N THR A 270 5.27 21.06 17.31
CA THR A 270 6.69 21.08 17.73
C THR A 270 7.60 20.64 16.58
N ASP A 271 8.92 20.87 16.71
CA ASP A 271 9.89 20.45 15.69
C ASP A 271 9.89 18.92 15.51
N ASP A 272 9.79 18.15 16.58
CA ASP A 272 9.75 16.70 16.51
C ASP A 272 8.45 16.19 15.85
N GLU A 273 7.30 16.84 16.11
CA GLU A 273 6.04 16.54 15.42
C GLU A 273 6.08 16.90 13.93
N LEU A 274 6.72 18.03 13.58
CA LEU A 274 6.92 18.41 12.17
C LEU A 274 7.83 17.41 11.46
N VAL A 275 8.92 16.96 12.10
CA VAL A 275 9.84 15.96 11.55
C VAL A 275 9.10 14.63 11.34
N SER A 276 8.47 14.08 12.39
CA SER A 276 7.75 12.80 12.28
C SER A 276 6.64 12.87 11.23
N THR A 277 5.86 13.96 11.20
CA THR A 277 4.78 14.14 10.22
C THR A 277 5.32 14.22 8.80
N THR A 278 6.39 14.98 8.56
CA THR A 278 6.99 15.12 7.22
C THR A 278 7.53 13.79 6.71
N ILE A 279 8.23 13.03 7.56
CA ILE A 279 8.78 11.70 7.21
C ILE A 279 7.64 10.73 6.86
N VAL A 280 6.60 10.65 7.69
CA VAL A 280 5.48 9.73 7.43
C VAL A 280 4.69 10.11 6.19
N LEU A 281 4.46 11.40 5.95
CA LEU A 281 3.75 11.86 4.74
C LEU A 281 4.52 11.51 3.47
N LEU A 282 5.84 11.64 3.48
CA LEU A 282 6.65 11.28 2.32
C LEU A 282 6.68 9.76 2.12
N ASN A 283 6.99 8.98 3.15
CA ASN A 283 7.08 7.52 3.03
C ASN A 283 5.73 6.89 2.66
N ALA A 284 4.64 7.29 3.31
CA ALA A 284 3.29 6.80 3.01
C ALA A 284 2.74 7.35 1.69
N GLY A 285 3.22 8.51 1.24
CA GLY A 285 2.69 9.23 0.08
C GLY A 285 3.12 8.67 -1.27
N HIS A 286 4.20 7.88 -1.34
CA HIS A 286 4.67 7.37 -2.63
C HIS A 286 4.63 5.85 -2.76
N GLU A 287 5.09 5.06 -1.79
CA GLU A 287 5.32 3.62 -1.94
C GLU A 287 4.05 2.87 -2.40
N ALA A 288 2.92 3.11 -1.74
CA ALA A 288 1.66 2.48 -2.10
C ALA A 288 1.16 2.91 -3.49
N THR A 289 1.35 4.17 -3.88
CA THR A 289 0.89 4.69 -5.18
C THR A 289 1.73 4.16 -6.34
N VAL A 290 3.05 4.00 -6.15
CA VAL A 290 3.93 3.31 -7.10
C VAL A 290 3.38 1.92 -7.43
N HIS A 291 3.13 1.11 -6.40
CA HIS A 291 2.58 -0.22 -6.58
C HIS A 291 1.18 -0.19 -7.21
N GLN A 292 0.34 0.78 -6.84
CA GLN A 292 -1.00 0.89 -7.40
C GLN A 292 -0.97 1.23 -8.88
N ILE A 293 -0.08 2.13 -9.35
CA ILE A 293 0.08 2.42 -10.78
C ILE A 293 0.42 1.13 -11.55
N GLY A 294 1.44 0.41 -11.12
CA GLY A 294 1.85 -0.85 -11.75
C GLY A 294 0.74 -1.91 -11.75
N ASN A 295 0.11 -2.14 -10.59
CA ASN A 295 -0.99 -3.07 -10.43
C ASN A 295 -2.20 -2.70 -11.32
N SER A 296 -2.54 -1.40 -11.41
CA SER A 296 -3.65 -0.91 -12.24
C SER A 296 -3.39 -1.17 -13.72
N VAL A 297 -2.19 -0.84 -14.21
CA VAL A 297 -1.82 -1.08 -15.62
C VAL A 297 -1.88 -2.58 -15.94
N ARG A 298 -1.33 -3.43 -15.07
CA ARG A 298 -1.41 -4.89 -15.22
C ARG A 298 -2.86 -5.38 -15.33
N VAL A 299 -3.71 -5.03 -14.36
CA VAL A 299 -5.11 -5.49 -14.31
C VAL A 299 -5.90 -5.02 -15.52
N ILE A 300 -5.71 -3.76 -15.95
CA ILE A 300 -6.38 -3.21 -17.13
C ILE A 300 -5.97 -3.99 -18.38
N LEU A 301 -4.68 -4.26 -18.59
CA LEU A 301 -4.19 -5.02 -19.73
C LEU A 301 -4.65 -6.50 -19.71
N GLU A 302 -4.68 -7.12 -18.54
CA GLU A 302 -5.15 -8.50 -18.36
C GLU A 302 -6.68 -8.63 -18.51
N SER A 303 -7.44 -7.56 -18.24
CA SER A 303 -8.92 -7.59 -18.32
C SER A 303 -9.45 -7.78 -19.73
N GLY A 304 -8.68 -7.40 -20.74
CA GLY A 304 -9.10 -7.40 -22.16
C GLY A 304 -10.14 -6.33 -22.49
N LEU A 305 -10.51 -5.46 -21.55
CA LEU A 305 -11.41 -4.32 -21.81
C LEU A 305 -10.65 -3.25 -22.59
N ALA A 306 -11.37 -2.55 -23.48
CA ALA A 306 -10.75 -1.49 -24.30
C ALA A 306 -10.44 -0.26 -23.43
N PRO A 307 -9.18 0.19 -23.33
CA PRO A 307 -8.83 1.36 -22.52
C PRO A 307 -9.58 2.63 -22.93
N VAL A 308 -9.93 2.78 -24.21
CA VAL A 308 -10.72 3.93 -24.70
C VAL A 308 -12.09 4.00 -24.02
N GLU A 309 -12.70 2.87 -23.67
CA GLU A 309 -13.98 2.84 -22.95
C GLU A 309 -13.80 3.08 -21.45
N LEU A 310 -12.71 2.57 -20.89
CA LEU A 310 -12.38 2.74 -19.47
C LEU A 310 -12.09 4.20 -19.12
N PHE A 311 -11.53 4.95 -20.07
CA PHE A 311 -11.10 6.34 -19.89
C PHE A 311 -11.82 7.32 -20.80
N ARG A 312 -13.07 7.00 -21.26
CA ARG A 312 -13.84 7.82 -22.19
C ARG A 312 -14.27 9.18 -21.63
N ASP A 313 -14.42 9.26 -20.29
CA ASP A 313 -14.78 10.46 -19.55
C ASP A 313 -14.27 10.36 -18.08
N GLU A 314 -14.39 11.47 -17.34
CA GLU A 314 -13.93 11.55 -15.95
C GLU A 314 -14.61 10.51 -15.05
N ALA A 315 -15.92 10.35 -15.17
CA ALA A 315 -16.67 9.39 -14.35
C ALA A 315 -16.30 7.93 -14.65
N ALA A 316 -16.02 7.58 -15.92
CA ALA A 316 -15.51 6.26 -16.28
C ALA A 316 -14.10 6.04 -15.75
N THR A 317 -13.24 7.07 -15.79
CA THR A 317 -11.89 7.04 -15.23
C THR A 317 -11.93 6.78 -13.73
N GLU A 318 -12.74 7.53 -12.97
CA GLU A 318 -12.90 7.35 -11.53
C GLU A 318 -13.36 5.93 -11.18
N ARG A 319 -14.39 5.41 -11.86
CA ARG A 319 -14.86 4.03 -11.63
C ARG A 319 -13.79 2.99 -11.94
N THR A 320 -13.03 3.21 -13.02
CA THR A 320 -11.92 2.33 -13.39
C THR A 320 -10.85 2.31 -12.30
N VAL A 321 -10.45 3.48 -11.81
CA VAL A 321 -9.45 3.61 -10.73
C VAL A 321 -9.95 2.97 -9.44
N GLU A 322 -11.21 3.24 -9.02
CA GLU A 322 -11.76 2.62 -7.79
C GLU A 322 -11.84 1.09 -7.89
N GLU A 323 -12.12 0.54 -9.07
CA GLU A 323 -12.13 -0.91 -9.27
C GLU A 323 -10.72 -1.50 -9.27
N THR A 324 -9.70 -0.80 -9.82
CA THR A 324 -8.31 -1.26 -9.66
C THR A 324 -7.87 -1.22 -8.19
N LEU A 325 -8.21 -0.15 -7.46
CA LEU A 325 -7.96 -0.05 -6.02
C LEU A 325 -8.61 -1.20 -5.24
N ARG A 326 -9.86 -1.56 -5.58
CA ARG A 326 -10.55 -2.69 -4.94
C ARG A 326 -9.86 -4.02 -5.22
N LEU A 327 -9.58 -4.32 -6.49
CA LEU A 327 -9.15 -5.65 -6.93
C LEU A 327 -7.69 -5.94 -6.65
N CYS A 328 -6.83 -4.92 -6.68
CA CYS A 328 -5.37 -5.04 -6.55
C CYS A 328 -4.78 -3.98 -5.62
N ALA A 329 -5.41 -3.79 -4.45
CA ALA A 329 -4.91 -2.90 -3.41
C ALA A 329 -3.44 -3.20 -3.08
N PRO A 330 -2.56 -2.20 -2.95
CA PRO A 330 -1.16 -2.45 -2.65
C PRO A 330 -0.92 -2.75 -1.17
N VAL A 331 -1.73 -2.18 -0.26
CA VAL A 331 -1.60 -2.42 1.19
C VAL A 331 -2.56 -3.53 1.60
N HIS A 332 -2.02 -4.68 1.95
CA HIS A 332 -2.82 -5.86 2.24
C HIS A 332 -3.28 -5.95 3.69
N ILE A 333 -2.46 -5.51 4.65
CA ILE A 333 -2.67 -5.76 6.08
C ILE A 333 -2.55 -4.48 6.89
N PHE A 334 -3.48 -4.31 7.83
CA PHE A 334 -3.31 -3.43 8.98
C PHE A 334 -3.46 -4.20 10.27
N GLN A 335 -2.66 -3.82 11.28
CA GLN A 335 -2.73 -4.40 12.62
C GLN A 335 -3.44 -3.46 13.59
N ARG A 336 -4.06 -4.05 14.60
CA ARG A 336 -4.65 -3.35 15.74
C ARG A 336 -4.31 -4.07 17.03
N TRP A 337 -4.16 -3.29 18.10
CA TRP A 337 -4.12 -3.78 19.46
C TRP A 337 -5.52 -3.69 20.05
N ALA A 338 -5.95 -4.73 20.78
CA ALA A 338 -7.10 -4.63 21.67
C ALA A 338 -6.70 -3.76 22.88
N LEU A 339 -7.33 -2.59 23.02
CA LEU A 339 -7.05 -1.63 24.11
C LEU A 339 -7.80 -2.01 25.39
N GLU A 340 -8.82 -2.85 25.27
CA GLU A 340 -9.60 -3.45 26.34
C GLU A 340 -10.07 -4.85 25.91
N ASP A 341 -10.62 -5.63 26.84
CA ASP A 341 -11.21 -6.93 26.53
C ASP A 341 -12.40 -6.75 25.56
N ALA A 342 -12.44 -7.56 24.52
CA ALA A 342 -13.48 -7.49 23.49
C ALA A 342 -13.82 -8.89 22.95
N GLU A 343 -15.02 -9.04 22.43
CA GLU A 343 -15.44 -10.20 21.65
C GLU A 343 -15.83 -9.79 20.24
N ILE A 344 -15.22 -10.41 19.23
CA ILE A 344 -15.48 -10.15 17.81
C ILE A 344 -15.63 -11.49 17.09
N ASP A 345 -16.77 -11.70 16.46
CA ASP A 345 -17.06 -12.95 15.70
C ASP A 345 -16.83 -14.22 16.53
N GLY A 346 -17.20 -14.19 17.85
CA GLY A 346 -16.99 -15.31 18.78
C GLY A 346 -15.53 -15.55 19.18
N VAL A 347 -14.61 -14.59 18.84
CA VAL A 347 -13.23 -14.61 19.31
C VAL A 347 -13.12 -13.69 20.52
N SER A 348 -12.74 -14.26 21.67
CA SER A 348 -12.44 -13.48 22.88
C SER A 348 -11.02 -12.93 22.80
N LEU A 349 -10.89 -11.62 22.77
CA LEU A 349 -9.64 -10.87 22.72
C LEU A 349 -9.41 -10.19 24.07
N LYS A 350 -8.19 -10.30 24.58
CA LYS A 350 -7.76 -9.62 25.80
C LYS A 350 -7.04 -8.32 25.49
N ARG A 351 -7.10 -7.36 26.42
CA ARG A 351 -6.27 -6.16 26.32
C ARG A 351 -4.80 -6.57 26.11
N GLY A 352 -4.18 -6.06 25.07
CA GLY A 352 -2.83 -6.42 24.66
C GLY A 352 -2.74 -7.43 23.52
N ASP A 353 -3.84 -8.07 23.14
CA ASP A 353 -3.84 -8.94 21.98
C ASP A 353 -3.70 -8.11 20.70
N LYS A 354 -2.92 -8.63 19.75
CA LYS A 354 -2.86 -8.09 18.39
C LYS A 354 -3.80 -8.83 17.47
N VAL A 355 -4.47 -8.10 16.60
CA VAL A 355 -5.26 -8.63 15.50
C VAL A 355 -4.81 -8.02 14.17
N SER A 356 -4.95 -8.80 13.11
CA SER A 356 -4.65 -8.36 11.74
C SER A 356 -5.90 -8.31 10.88
N LEU A 357 -6.02 -7.24 10.12
CA LEU A 357 -7.12 -6.93 9.23
C LEU A 357 -6.59 -7.03 7.80
N ILE A 358 -7.06 -8.00 7.00
CA ILE A 358 -6.62 -8.14 5.61
C ILE A 358 -7.53 -7.31 4.72
N LEU A 359 -7.14 -6.06 4.45
CA LEU A 359 -7.90 -5.11 3.65
C LEU A 359 -8.13 -5.62 2.23
N ALA A 360 -7.08 -6.18 1.61
CA ALA A 360 -7.18 -6.74 0.26
C ALA A 360 -8.18 -7.89 0.19
N ALA A 361 -8.20 -8.78 1.20
CA ALA A 361 -9.21 -9.83 1.27
C ALA A 361 -10.62 -9.27 1.46
N ALA A 362 -10.80 -8.29 2.35
CA ALA A 362 -12.09 -7.66 2.57
C ALA A 362 -12.69 -7.06 1.28
N ASN A 363 -11.83 -6.51 0.42
CA ASN A 363 -12.24 -6.00 -0.90
C ASN A 363 -12.67 -7.11 -1.88
N LEU A 364 -12.40 -8.37 -1.56
CA LEU A 364 -12.76 -9.54 -2.36
C LEU A 364 -13.84 -10.40 -1.69
N ASP A 365 -14.50 -9.89 -0.65
CA ASP A 365 -15.57 -10.60 0.03
C ASP A 365 -16.82 -10.68 -0.86
N SER A 366 -17.22 -11.91 -1.22
CA SER A 366 -18.40 -12.18 -2.06
C SER A 366 -19.73 -11.81 -1.39
N LYS A 367 -19.75 -11.64 -0.06
CA LYS A 367 -20.91 -11.12 0.67
C LYS A 367 -21.12 -9.62 0.44
N LYS A 368 -20.05 -8.92 0.02
CA LYS A 368 -20.07 -7.48 -0.24
C LYS A 368 -20.04 -7.15 -1.73
N PHE A 369 -19.24 -7.86 -2.52
CA PHE A 369 -19.02 -7.59 -3.93
C PHE A 369 -19.37 -8.80 -4.79
N SER A 370 -20.28 -8.62 -5.75
CA SER A 370 -20.63 -9.70 -6.69
C SER A 370 -19.45 -10.03 -7.60
N ASP A 371 -19.18 -11.31 -7.88
CA ASP A 371 -18.02 -11.76 -8.66
C ASP A 371 -16.74 -11.00 -8.28
N PRO A 372 -16.28 -11.12 -7.02
CA PRO A 372 -15.30 -10.20 -6.45
C PRO A 372 -13.92 -10.24 -7.12
N LEU A 373 -13.58 -11.33 -7.78
CA LEU A 373 -12.33 -11.52 -8.51
C LEU A 373 -12.36 -11.00 -9.96
N THR A 374 -13.52 -10.52 -10.42
CA THR A 374 -13.68 -10.00 -11.78
C THR A 374 -13.52 -8.48 -11.77
N PHE A 375 -12.72 -7.94 -12.71
CA PHE A 375 -12.58 -6.51 -12.92
C PHE A 375 -13.83 -5.93 -13.57
N LYS A 376 -14.61 -5.19 -12.82
CA LYS A 376 -15.91 -4.60 -13.25
C LYS A 376 -15.99 -3.13 -12.84
N PRO A 377 -15.50 -2.19 -13.67
CA PRO A 377 -15.50 -0.75 -13.34
C PRO A 377 -16.89 -0.15 -13.08
N ASP A 378 -17.95 -0.76 -13.60
CA ASP A 378 -19.32 -0.27 -13.42
C ASP A 378 -20.03 -0.83 -12.16
N ARG A 379 -19.27 -1.32 -11.17
CA ARG A 379 -19.81 -1.79 -9.88
C ARG A 379 -20.58 -0.71 -9.14
N GLN A 380 -21.63 -1.14 -8.42
CA GLN A 380 -22.47 -0.27 -7.60
C GLN A 380 -22.47 -0.68 -6.11
N GLU A 381 -21.70 -1.69 -5.71
CA GLU A 381 -21.77 -2.32 -4.39
C GLU A 381 -21.10 -1.53 -3.25
N GLY A 382 -20.66 -0.32 -3.51
CA GLY A 382 -20.15 0.61 -2.50
C GLY A 382 -18.63 0.67 -2.40
N GLN A 383 -18.14 1.23 -1.28
CA GLN A 383 -16.72 1.58 -1.14
C GLN A 383 -15.85 0.36 -0.83
N ASN A 384 -14.65 0.33 -1.40
CA ASN A 384 -13.57 -0.57 -1.02
C ASN A 384 -12.85 -0.06 0.26
N LEU A 385 -12.02 -0.91 0.88
CA LEU A 385 -11.26 -0.59 2.09
C LEU A 385 -9.76 -0.36 1.83
N SER A 386 -9.35 -0.11 0.59
CA SER A 386 -7.93 0.06 0.22
C SER A 386 -7.26 1.23 0.92
N PHE A 387 -8.03 2.25 1.28
CA PHE A 387 -7.58 3.38 2.08
C PHE A 387 -7.90 3.24 3.58
N GLY A 388 -8.29 2.06 4.04
CA GLY A 388 -8.73 1.83 5.41
C GLY A 388 -10.07 2.50 5.72
N ALA A 389 -10.34 2.68 7.03
CA ALA A 389 -11.54 3.35 7.53
C ALA A 389 -11.30 3.95 8.94
N GLY A 390 -12.28 4.70 9.46
CA GLY A 390 -12.22 5.28 10.81
C GLY A 390 -11.25 6.46 10.91
N ILE A 391 -10.69 6.66 12.12
CA ILE A 391 -9.82 7.81 12.40
C ILE A 391 -8.50 7.79 11.63
N HIS A 392 -8.02 6.60 11.28
CA HIS A 392 -6.82 6.37 10.48
C HIS A 392 -7.10 6.18 8.98
N PHE A 393 -8.28 6.58 8.47
CA PHE A 393 -8.54 6.62 7.03
C PHE A 393 -7.42 7.41 6.32
N CYS A 394 -6.92 6.92 5.20
CA CYS A 394 -5.75 7.48 4.50
C CYS A 394 -5.92 8.97 4.21
N ILE A 395 -4.99 9.78 4.74
CA ILE A 395 -4.99 11.24 4.52
C ILE A 395 -4.63 11.59 3.06
N GLY A 396 -3.76 10.77 2.45
CA GLY A 396 -3.31 10.93 1.06
C GLY A 396 -4.29 10.40 0.01
N ALA A 397 -5.44 9.81 0.39
CA ALA A 397 -6.39 9.24 -0.56
C ALA A 397 -6.82 10.21 -1.70
N PRO A 398 -7.05 11.52 -1.44
CA PRO A 398 -7.34 12.46 -2.53
C PRO A 398 -6.18 12.63 -3.51
N LEU A 399 -4.94 12.69 -3.02
CA LEU A 399 -3.75 12.81 -3.88
C LEU A 399 -3.54 11.53 -4.72
N ALA A 400 -3.56 10.35 -4.09
CA ALA A 400 -3.40 9.09 -4.79
C ALA A 400 -4.47 8.88 -5.88
N ARG A 401 -5.73 9.24 -5.61
CA ARG A 401 -6.80 9.22 -6.62
C ARG A 401 -6.54 10.20 -7.76
N LEU A 402 -6.12 11.41 -7.43
CA LEU A 402 -5.78 12.43 -8.45
C LEU A 402 -4.65 11.94 -9.36
N GLU A 403 -3.59 11.38 -8.79
CA GLU A 403 -2.48 10.80 -9.55
C GLU A 403 -2.98 9.71 -10.48
N LEU A 404 -3.67 8.70 -9.97
CA LEU A 404 -4.19 7.59 -10.77
C LEU A 404 -5.17 8.05 -11.85
N ASN A 405 -6.13 8.93 -11.51
CA ASN A 405 -7.10 9.49 -12.44
C ASN A 405 -6.45 10.37 -13.54
N THR A 406 -5.24 10.85 -13.30
CA THR A 406 -4.50 11.66 -14.28
C THR A 406 -3.56 10.79 -15.11
N VAL A 407 -2.73 9.97 -14.48
CA VAL A 407 -1.64 9.28 -15.20
C VAL A 407 -2.10 8.10 -16.03
N LEU A 408 -3.11 7.33 -15.56
CA LEU A 408 -3.59 6.15 -16.29
C LEU A 408 -4.21 6.52 -17.65
N PRO A 409 -5.16 7.49 -17.75
CA PRO A 409 -5.69 7.91 -19.05
C PRO A 409 -4.60 8.45 -19.99
N ILE A 410 -3.63 9.20 -19.47
CA ILE A 410 -2.52 9.74 -20.27
C ILE A 410 -1.70 8.59 -20.85
N LEU A 411 -1.28 7.62 -20.01
CA LEU A 411 -0.47 6.49 -20.43
C LEU A 411 -1.13 5.69 -21.56
N PHE A 412 -2.40 5.30 -21.37
CA PHE A 412 -3.13 4.51 -22.37
C PHE A 412 -3.48 5.29 -23.64
N ARG A 413 -3.65 6.60 -23.55
CA ARG A 413 -3.85 7.47 -24.73
C ARG A 413 -2.56 7.64 -25.55
N ARG A 414 -1.43 7.86 -24.86
CA ARG A 414 -0.13 8.11 -25.49
C ARG A 414 0.49 6.86 -26.10
N LEU A 415 0.20 5.70 -25.53
CA LEU A 415 0.75 4.41 -25.97
C LEU A 415 -0.36 3.47 -26.47
N PRO A 416 -0.92 3.76 -27.66
CA PRO A 416 -1.97 2.90 -28.21
C PRO A 416 -1.42 1.50 -28.52
N GLY A 417 -2.21 0.47 -28.20
CA GLY A 417 -1.78 -0.91 -28.37
C GLY A 417 -0.83 -1.44 -27.29
N LEU A 418 -0.73 -0.74 -26.15
CA LEU A 418 0.07 -1.15 -25.01
C LEU A 418 -0.25 -2.59 -24.58
N LYS A 419 0.78 -3.41 -24.34
CA LYS A 419 0.67 -4.82 -23.95
C LYS A 419 1.76 -5.18 -22.96
N LEU A 420 1.50 -6.22 -22.16
CA LEU A 420 2.54 -6.86 -21.35
C LEU A 420 3.57 -7.53 -22.27
N ALA A 421 4.86 -7.28 -22.04
CA ALA A 421 5.94 -7.93 -22.79
C ALA A 421 6.24 -9.35 -22.28
N GLY A 422 5.67 -9.73 -21.14
CA GLY A 422 5.84 -11.03 -20.49
C GLY A 422 5.01 -11.11 -19.24
N VAL A 423 5.25 -12.13 -18.41
CA VAL A 423 4.60 -12.26 -17.11
C VAL A 423 5.29 -11.29 -16.12
N PRO A 424 4.55 -10.37 -15.50
CA PRO A 424 5.13 -9.45 -14.52
C PRO A 424 5.70 -10.20 -13.31
N THR A 425 6.83 -9.73 -12.78
CA THR A 425 7.43 -10.27 -11.55
C THR A 425 6.83 -9.54 -10.34
N VAL A 426 6.35 -10.32 -9.35
CA VAL A 426 5.79 -9.80 -8.10
C VAL A 426 6.89 -9.76 -7.04
N LYS A 427 6.94 -8.69 -6.25
CA LYS A 427 7.86 -8.56 -5.10
C LYS A 427 7.55 -9.61 -4.03
N ASP A 428 8.60 -10.18 -3.39
CA ASP A 428 8.48 -11.03 -2.19
C ASP A 428 8.18 -10.15 -0.95
N VAL A 429 7.05 -9.42 -1.01
CA VAL A 429 6.61 -8.50 0.04
C VAL A 429 5.09 -8.60 0.19
N TYR A 430 4.65 -9.15 1.32
CA TYR A 430 3.22 -9.32 1.54
C TYR A 430 2.51 -8.04 2.01
N HIS A 431 3.18 -7.19 2.80
CA HIS A 431 2.57 -5.98 3.36
C HIS A 431 2.26 -4.94 2.27
N PHE A 432 3.22 -4.70 1.36
CA PHE A 432 3.07 -3.85 0.18
C PHE A 432 3.10 -4.71 -1.08
N HIS A 433 1.95 -5.27 -1.43
CA HIS A 433 1.83 -6.14 -2.60
C HIS A 433 1.93 -5.34 -3.90
N GLY A 434 2.98 -5.59 -4.65
CA GLY A 434 3.25 -4.89 -5.90
C GLY A 434 4.18 -5.68 -6.79
N LEU A 435 4.47 -5.08 -7.94
CA LEU A 435 5.36 -5.66 -8.93
C LEU A 435 6.81 -5.26 -8.64
N GLU A 436 7.73 -6.17 -8.90
CA GLU A 436 9.16 -5.89 -8.95
C GLU A 436 9.56 -5.32 -10.31
N ARG A 437 8.87 -5.79 -11.37
CA ARG A 437 9.13 -5.40 -12.75
C ARG A 437 7.87 -5.49 -13.60
N LEU A 438 7.68 -4.49 -14.48
CA LEU A 438 6.57 -4.43 -15.42
C LEU A 438 7.08 -3.98 -16.80
N ASP A 439 7.47 -4.95 -17.62
CA ASP A 439 7.88 -4.70 -18.99
C ASP A 439 6.67 -4.59 -19.92
N LEU A 440 6.60 -3.49 -20.65
CA LEU A 440 5.53 -3.18 -21.60
C LEU A 440 6.09 -2.97 -23.01
N VAL A 441 5.24 -3.25 -24.01
CA VAL A 441 5.52 -3.00 -25.43
C VAL A 441 4.28 -2.40 -26.10
N TRP A 442 4.50 -1.62 -27.16
CA TRP A 442 3.48 -1.04 -28.02
C TRP A 442 4.02 -0.87 -29.45
N GLY A 443 3.14 -0.58 -30.42
CA GLY A 443 3.48 -0.39 -31.85
C GLY A 443 2.57 -1.16 -32.77
#